data_488dbe98a3a4c34c8968cd9c5d46a713
#
_entry.id   488dbe98a3a4c34c8968cd9c5d46a713
#
_cell.length_a   1.000
_cell.length_b   1.000
_cell.length_c   1.000
_cell.angle_alpha   90.00
_cell.angle_beta   90.00
_cell.angle_gamma   90.00
#
_symmetry.space_group_name_H-M   'P 1'
#
loop_
_entity.id
_entity.type
_entity.pdbx_description
1 polymer ?
#
loop_
_entity_poly.entity_id
_entity_poly.type
_entity_poly.pdbx_seq_one_letter_code
_entity_poly.pdbx_strand_id
1 'polypeptide(L)'
;MQAAMDLSEAATGSVAAAGTAQEPGFEHERVAAHLTAAAEALDAATVAGEACKSTAARLRELAAEVSTAGSEEKVAVDLETLERSLTVIEEKLFAALTAAAPEELLVGLKEHAARELAPYKSRMGAVQLRQVERQFVQKQLLVHYNLPRLSLFYMSQQ
;
A
#
# COMPACT_ATOMS: atom_id res chain seq x y z
N MET A 1 -2.67 -19.83 30.50
CA MET A 1 -2.67 -19.94 29.94
C MET A 1 -2.60 -19.89 29.46
N GLN A 2 -2.33 -19.82 29.50
CA GLN A 2 -2.24 -19.92 28.84
C GLN A 2 -2.26 -19.74 28.31
N ALA A 3 -2.08 -19.76 28.83
CA ALA A 3 -2.02 -19.85 28.03
C ALA A 3 -1.99 -19.68 27.45
N ALA A 4 -1.75 -19.60 27.83
CA ALA A 4 -1.67 -19.68 27.02
C ALA A 4 -1.57 -19.53 26.45
N MET A 5 -1.34 -19.49 26.74
CA MET A 5 -1.25 -19.60 26.00
C MET A 5 -1.29 -19.32 25.42
N ASP A 6 -1.14 -19.18 25.73
CA ASP A 6 -1.17 -19.25 24.94
C ASP A 6 -1.18 -18.83 24.42
N LEU A 7 -0.93 -18.70 24.79
CA LEU A 7 -0.94 -18.67 24.02
C LEU A 7 -0.92 -18.32 23.48
N SER A 8 -0.72 -18.28 23.89
CA SER A 8 -0.71 -18.42 23.06
C SER A 8 -0.69 -18.22 22.50
N GLU A 9 -0.49 -18.15 22.83
CA GLU A 9 -0.51 -18.39 22.04
C GLU A 9 -0.58 -18.13 21.40
N ALA A 10 -0.29 -18.02 21.87
CA ALA A 10 -0.42 -18.11 21.00
C ALA A 10 -0.40 -17.88 20.41
N ALA A 11 -0.10 -17.75 20.75
CA ALA A 11 -0.16 -17.88 19.90
C ALA A 11 -0.09 -17.77 19.33
N THR A 12 0.20 -17.66 19.47
CA THR A 12 0.24 -17.93 18.58
C THR A 12 0.21 -17.91 17.81
N GLY A 13 0.49 -17.84 18.18
CA GLY A 13 0.38 -18.02 17.17
C GLY A 13 0.42 -18.07 16.49
N SER A 14 0.66 -18.15 16.53
CA SER A 14 0.57 -18.44 15.56
C SER A 14 0.51 -18.73 14.91
N VAL A 15 0.66 -18.80 15.18
CA VAL A 15 0.48 -19.23 14.24
C VAL A 15 0.26 -19.56 13.60
N ALA A 16 0.46 -19.59 13.80
CA ALA A 16 0.13 -19.92 12.84
C ALA A 16 -0.20 -20.11 12.31
N ALA A 17 -0.14 -20.02 12.53
CA ALA A 17 -0.60 -20.19 11.67
C ALA A 17 -1.03 -20.21 11.21
N ALA A 18 -1.02 -19.96 11.51
CA ALA A 18 -1.57 -20.02 10.76
C ALA A 18 -2.03 -20.10 10.18
N GLY A 19 -2.05 -20.04 10.26
CA GLY A 19 -2.54 -20.10 9.46
C GLY A 19 -3.14 -20.19 9.11
N THR A 20 -3.12 -20.08 9.69
CA THR A 20 -3.77 -20.37 9.25
C THR A 20 -4.18 -20.76 8.22
N ALA A 21 -3.85 -21.46 8.44
CA ALA A 21 -4.08 -21.89 7.14
C ALA A 21 -5.21 -21.17 6.62
N GLN A 22 -4.88 -20.35 5.76
CA GLN A 22 -5.83 -19.42 5.26
C GLN A 22 -6.69 -20.10 4.23
N GLU A 23 -7.96 -19.99 4.39
CA GLU A 23 -8.84 -20.36 3.33
C GLU A 23 -8.62 -19.39 2.17
N PRO A 24 -8.51 -19.89 0.96
CA PRO A 24 -8.30 -19.00 -0.19
C PRO A 24 -9.34 -17.90 -0.30
N GLY A 25 -10.59 -18.19 0.04
CA GLY A 25 -11.65 -17.19 -0.01
C GLY A 25 -11.42 -16.05 0.96
N PHE A 26 -10.94 -16.38 2.15
CA PHE A 26 -10.67 -15.39 3.17
C PHE A 26 -9.58 -14.42 2.72
N GLU A 27 -8.54 -14.97 2.12
CA GLU A 27 -7.44 -14.14 1.64
C GLU A 27 -7.92 -13.20 0.54
N HIS A 28 -8.72 -13.71 -0.39
CA HIS A 28 -9.25 -12.88 -1.46
C HIS A 28 -10.16 -11.80 -0.93
N GLU A 29 -10.94 -12.11 0.10
CA GLU A 29 -11.81 -11.10 0.72
C GLU A 29 -11.00 -9.99 1.36
N ARG A 30 -9.91 -10.34 2.02
CA ARG A 30 -9.07 -9.33 2.64
C ARG A 30 -8.42 -8.43 1.60
N VAL A 31 -7.96 -9.02 0.50
CA VAL A 31 -7.37 -8.25 -0.58
C VAL A 31 -8.42 -7.31 -1.19
N ALA A 32 -9.60 -7.83 -1.47
CA ALA A 32 -10.65 -7.01 -2.05
C ALA A 32 -11.05 -5.87 -1.11
N ALA A 33 -11.10 -6.14 0.19
CA ALA A 33 -11.44 -5.11 1.17
C ALA A 33 -10.36 -4.03 1.22
N HIS A 34 -9.09 -4.43 1.14
CA HIS A 34 -7.99 -3.48 1.11
C HIS A 34 -8.12 -2.55 -0.10
N LEU A 35 -8.37 -3.13 -1.27
CA LEU A 35 -8.49 -2.34 -2.49
C LEU A 35 -9.69 -1.41 -2.46
N THR A 36 -10.81 -1.90 -1.92
CA THR A 36 -12.02 -1.10 -1.83
C THR A 36 -11.83 0.06 -0.86
N ALA A 37 -11.20 -0.19 0.28
CA ALA A 37 -10.94 0.87 1.24
C ALA A 37 -10.02 1.94 0.66
N ALA A 38 -9.01 1.52 -0.10
CA ALA A 38 -8.11 2.47 -0.75
C ALA A 38 -8.88 3.29 -1.77
N ALA A 39 -9.78 2.66 -2.52
CA ALA A 39 -10.58 3.38 -3.51
C ALA A 39 -11.47 4.42 -2.85
N GLU A 40 -12.05 4.09 -1.71
CA GLU A 40 -12.90 5.03 -0.99
C GLU A 40 -12.10 6.24 -0.51
N ALA A 41 -10.90 6.01 -0.01
CA ALA A 41 -10.05 7.10 0.44
C ALA A 41 -9.67 8.00 -0.74
N LEU A 42 -9.40 7.40 -1.89
CA LEU A 42 -9.04 8.18 -3.07
C LEU A 42 -10.23 8.99 -3.60
N ASP A 43 -11.43 8.43 -3.52
CA ASP A 43 -12.62 9.18 -3.93
C ASP A 43 -12.86 10.39 -3.03
N ALA A 44 -12.46 10.31 -1.78
CA ALA A 44 -12.63 11.40 -0.84
C ALA A 44 -11.54 12.46 -0.99
N ALA A 45 -10.49 12.17 -1.75
CA ALA A 45 -9.36 13.09 -1.88
C ALA A 45 -9.76 14.33 -2.69
N THR A 46 -9.21 15.47 -2.30
CA THR A 46 -9.43 16.71 -3.02
C THR A 46 -8.26 17.08 -3.93
N VAL A 47 -7.12 16.42 -3.74
CA VAL A 47 -5.94 16.67 -4.57
C VAL A 47 -5.98 15.76 -5.79
N ALA A 48 -5.55 16.28 -6.94
CA ALA A 48 -5.48 15.49 -8.18
C ALA A 48 -6.77 14.69 -8.40
N GLY A 49 -7.91 15.38 -8.29
CA GLY A 49 -9.20 14.72 -8.20
C GLY A 49 -9.46 13.70 -9.31
N GLU A 50 -9.12 14.06 -10.55
CA GLU A 50 -9.37 13.17 -11.67
C GLU A 50 -8.49 11.93 -11.60
N ALA A 51 -7.23 12.10 -11.27
CA ALA A 51 -6.32 10.96 -11.14
C ALA A 51 -6.72 10.07 -9.97
N CYS A 52 -7.12 10.66 -8.86
CA CYS A 52 -7.57 9.86 -7.73
C CYS A 52 -8.82 9.07 -8.04
N LYS A 53 -9.77 9.68 -8.73
CA LYS A 53 -10.98 8.97 -9.12
C LYS A 53 -10.71 7.86 -10.12
N SER A 54 -9.83 8.12 -11.06
CA SER A 54 -9.43 7.14 -12.04
C SER A 54 -8.76 5.94 -11.36
N THR A 55 -7.87 6.24 -10.42
CA THR A 55 -7.19 5.21 -9.65
C THR A 55 -8.20 4.42 -8.82
N ALA A 56 -9.15 5.11 -8.18
CA ALA A 56 -10.18 4.44 -7.38
C ALA A 56 -10.99 3.48 -8.24
N ALA A 57 -11.37 3.91 -9.45
CA ALA A 57 -12.12 3.05 -10.34
C ALA A 57 -11.34 1.80 -10.71
N ARG A 58 -10.04 1.96 -10.98
CA ARG A 58 -9.20 0.82 -11.31
C ARG A 58 -9.07 -0.15 -10.14
N LEU A 59 -8.93 0.40 -8.93
CA LEU A 59 -8.85 -0.44 -7.74
C LEU A 59 -10.13 -1.23 -7.53
N ARG A 60 -11.28 -0.62 -7.82
CA ARG A 60 -12.55 -1.32 -7.70
C ARG A 60 -12.67 -2.44 -8.72
N GLU A 61 -12.16 -2.23 -9.93
CA GLU A 61 -12.12 -3.29 -10.91
C GLU A 61 -11.28 -4.46 -10.43
N LEU A 62 -10.11 -4.16 -9.87
CA LEU A 62 -9.25 -5.20 -9.35
C LEU A 62 -9.89 -5.91 -8.15
N ALA A 63 -10.58 -5.17 -7.31
CA ALA A 63 -11.26 -5.77 -6.17
C ALA A 63 -12.33 -6.74 -6.64
N ALA A 64 -13.07 -6.36 -7.68
CA ALA A 64 -14.10 -7.25 -8.23
C ALA A 64 -13.48 -8.50 -8.84
N GLU A 65 -12.35 -8.34 -9.55
CA GLU A 65 -11.68 -9.50 -10.13
C GLU A 65 -11.21 -10.47 -9.05
N VAL A 66 -10.65 -9.92 -7.96
CA VAL A 66 -10.18 -10.74 -6.86
C VAL A 66 -11.34 -11.47 -6.20
N SER A 67 -12.43 -10.77 -5.96
CA SER A 67 -13.60 -11.37 -5.33
C SER A 67 -14.19 -12.48 -6.20
N THR A 68 -14.27 -12.24 -7.51
CA THR A 68 -14.80 -13.24 -8.42
C THR A 68 -13.90 -14.48 -8.45
N ALA A 69 -12.59 -14.27 -8.54
CA ALA A 69 -11.66 -15.38 -8.57
C ALA A 69 -11.72 -16.20 -7.28
N GLY A 70 -11.93 -15.52 -6.15
CA GLY A 70 -12.00 -16.21 -4.87
C GLY A 70 -13.24 -17.08 -4.74
N SER A 71 -14.33 -16.70 -5.42
CA SER A 71 -15.55 -17.48 -5.35
C SER A 71 -15.59 -18.61 -6.37
N GLU A 72 -14.69 -18.59 -7.33
CA GLU A 72 -14.56 -19.64 -8.34
C GLU A 72 -13.35 -20.47 -8.00
N GLU A 73 -13.56 -21.70 -7.61
CA GLU A 73 -12.46 -22.53 -7.14
C GLU A 73 -11.37 -22.76 -8.15
N LYS A 74 -11.70 -22.62 -9.43
CA LYS A 74 -10.76 -22.95 -10.48
C LYS A 74 -9.76 -21.87 -10.79
N VAL A 75 -10.02 -20.64 -10.36
CA VAL A 75 -9.18 -19.50 -10.71
C VAL A 75 -8.50 -18.99 -9.47
N ALA A 76 -7.18 -19.12 -9.43
CA ALA A 76 -6.39 -18.56 -8.35
C ALA A 76 -5.93 -17.19 -8.76
N VAL A 77 -6.06 -16.23 -7.84
CA VAL A 77 -5.51 -14.91 -8.10
C VAL A 77 -4.01 -14.98 -7.89
N ASP A 78 -3.28 -14.51 -8.88
CA ASP A 78 -1.84 -14.38 -8.75
C ASP A 78 -1.55 -13.09 -8.03
N LEU A 79 -1.31 -13.20 -6.72
CA LEU A 79 -1.08 -12.01 -5.91
C LEU A 79 0.19 -11.28 -6.30
N GLU A 80 1.15 -12.00 -6.85
CA GLU A 80 2.37 -11.35 -7.32
C GLU A 80 2.08 -10.45 -8.51
N THR A 81 1.28 -10.93 -9.44
CA THR A 81 0.87 -10.11 -10.58
C THR A 81 0.06 -8.91 -10.13
N LEU A 82 -0.84 -9.13 -9.17
CA LEU A 82 -1.63 -8.04 -8.61
C LEU A 82 -0.74 -7.00 -7.98
N GLU A 83 0.27 -7.44 -7.22
CA GLU A 83 1.18 -6.50 -6.56
C GLU A 83 1.95 -5.68 -7.58
N ARG A 84 2.36 -6.29 -8.68
CA ARG A 84 3.02 -5.53 -9.75
C ARG A 84 2.10 -4.48 -10.35
N SER A 85 0.84 -4.84 -10.55
CA SER A 85 -0.14 -3.88 -11.05
C SER A 85 -0.31 -2.73 -10.09
N LEU A 86 -0.38 -3.02 -8.79
CA LEU A 86 -0.53 -1.99 -7.80
C LEU A 86 0.68 -1.07 -7.76
N THR A 87 1.88 -1.62 -7.97
CA THR A 87 3.07 -0.80 -8.03
C THR A 87 3.00 0.21 -9.17
N VAL A 88 2.56 -0.24 -10.35
CA VAL A 88 2.43 0.65 -11.49
C VAL A 88 1.37 1.71 -11.24
N ILE A 89 0.24 1.30 -10.66
CA ILE A 89 -0.84 2.23 -10.34
C ILE A 89 -0.36 3.27 -9.33
N GLU A 90 0.38 2.83 -8.32
CA GLU A 90 0.88 3.72 -7.30
C GLU A 90 1.87 4.73 -7.87
N GLU A 91 2.71 4.28 -8.81
CA GLU A 91 3.65 5.21 -9.44
C GLU A 91 2.93 6.29 -10.23
N LYS A 92 1.87 5.89 -10.94
CA LYS A 92 1.08 6.88 -11.67
C LYS A 92 0.39 7.85 -10.72
N LEU A 93 -0.10 7.33 -9.60
CA LEU A 93 -0.73 8.17 -8.60
C LEU A 93 0.27 9.18 -8.03
N PHE A 94 1.48 8.72 -7.71
CA PHE A 94 2.51 9.62 -7.19
C PHE A 94 2.87 10.70 -8.20
N ALA A 95 2.92 10.35 -9.49
CA ALA A 95 3.21 11.34 -10.52
C ALA A 95 2.12 12.41 -10.55
N ALA A 96 0.85 11.98 -10.44
CA ALA A 96 -0.26 12.92 -10.45
C ALA A 96 -0.26 13.79 -9.19
N LEU A 97 0.02 13.21 -8.04
CA LEU A 97 0.08 13.96 -6.79
C LEU A 97 1.21 14.99 -6.84
N THR A 98 2.36 14.59 -7.37
CA THR A 98 3.50 15.49 -7.49
C THR A 98 3.17 16.65 -8.42
N ALA A 99 2.48 16.37 -9.51
CA ALA A 99 2.09 17.41 -10.45
C ALA A 99 1.07 18.37 -9.85
N ALA A 100 0.21 17.86 -8.98
CA ALA A 100 -0.85 18.68 -8.38
C ALA A 100 -0.42 19.40 -7.11
N ALA A 101 0.62 18.92 -6.45
CA ALA A 101 1.05 19.47 -5.17
C ALA A 101 1.68 20.84 -5.35
N PRO A 102 1.48 21.76 -4.40
CA PRO A 102 2.18 23.04 -4.47
C PRO A 102 3.68 22.86 -4.41
N GLU A 103 4.38 23.68 -5.17
CA GLU A 103 5.83 23.60 -5.21
C GLU A 103 6.44 23.75 -3.82
N GLU A 104 5.87 24.64 -3.01
CA GLU A 104 6.39 24.85 -1.67
C GLU A 104 6.33 23.58 -0.84
N LEU A 105 5.24 22.81 -0.98
CA LEU A 105 5.11 21.55 -0.27
C LEU A 105 6.21 20.57 -0.70
N LEU A 106 6.41 20.46 -2.01
CA LEU A 106 7.41 19.53 -2.53
C LEU A 106 8.81 19.91 -2.08
N VAL A 107 9.14 21.20 -2.12
CA VAL A 107 10.44 21.66 -1.67
C VAL A 107 10.62 21.34 -0.19
N GLY A 108 9.61 21.62 0.61
CA GLY A 108 9.67 21.32 2.04
C GLY A 108 9.87 19.85 2.34
N LEU A 109 9.18 18.98 1.58
CA LEU A 109 9.33 17.55 1.78
C LEU A 109 10.70 17.06 1.38
N LYS A 110 11.26 17.61 0.30
CA LYS A 110 12.61 17.24 -0.12
C LYS A 110 13.66 17.70 0.88
N GLU A 111 13.48 18.88 1.45
CA GLU A 111 14.37 19.35 2.49
C GLU A 111 14.28 18.49 3.73
N HIS A 112 13.06 18.09 4.10
CA HIS A 112 12.87 17.21 5.23
C HIS A 112 13.55 15.86 4.99
N ALA A 113 13.40 15.32 3.78
CA ALA A 113 14.05 14.07 3.43
C ALA A 113 15.56 14.18 3.56
N ALA A 114 16.12 15.28 3.07
CA ALA A 114 17.57 15.48 3.13
C ALA A 114 18.05 15.51 4.57
N ARG A 115 17.30 16.18 5.44
CA ARG A 115 17.68 16.25 6.85
C ARG A 115 17.60 14.88 7.52
N GLU A 116 16.53 14.13 7.24
CA GLU A 116 16.36 12.82 7.85
C GLU A 116 17.40 11.82 7.38
N LEU A 117 17.86 11.96 6.16
CA LEU A 117 18.82 11.01 5.59
C LEU A 117 20.26 11.44 5.72
N ALA A 118 20.51 12.65 6.21
CA ALA A 118 21.87 13.16 6.35
C ALA A 118 22.78 12.21 7.11
N PRO A 119 22.36 11.58 8.23
CA PRO A 119 23.25 10.68 8.97
C PRO A 119 23.66 9.45 8.16
N TYR A 120 22.90 9.10 7.12
CA TYR A 120 23.17 7.89 6.37
C TYR A 120 23.87 8.14 5.05
N LYS A 121 24.15 9.41 4.74
CA LYS A 121 24.70 9.80 3.46
C LYS A 121 26.01 9.11 3.12
N SER A 122 26.87 8.99 4.12
CA SER A 122 28.16 8.37 3.89
C SER A 122 28.11 6.87 3.71
N ARG A 123 26.98 6.26 4.04
CA ARG A 123 26.82 4.81 3.98
C ARG A 123 26.07 4.35 2.75
N MET A 124 25.55 5.27 1.95
CA MET A 124 24.77 4.94 0.79
C MET A 124 25.41 5.48 -0.47
N GLY A 125 25.28 4.71 -1.56
CA GLY A 125 25.65 5.22 -2.87
C GLY A 125 24.68 6.30 -3.30
N ALA A 126 25.09 7.11 -4.26
CA ALA A 126 24.29 8.24 -4.72
C ALA A 126 22.93 7.79 -5.27
N VAL A 127 22.94 6.69 -6.02
CA VAL A 127 21.69 6.19 -6.60
C VAL A 127 20.74 5.71 -5.50
N GLN A 128 21.29 4.95 -4.55
CA GLN A 128 20.50 4.45 -3.44
C GLN A 128 19.92 5.60 -2.61
N LEU A 129 20.72 6.62 -2.37
CA LEU A 129 20.28 7.76 -1.58
C LEU A 129 19.11 8.46 -2.26
N ARG A 130 19.22 8.70 -3.58
CA ARG A 130 18.13 9.35 -4.31
C ARG A 130 16.85 8.52 -4.28
N GLN A 131 17.00 7.21 -4.37
CA GLN A 131 15.83 6.33 -4.32
C GLN A 131 15.13 6.39 -2.96
N VAL A 132 15.92 6.37 -1.88
CA VAL A 132 15.35 6.45 -0.54
C VAL A 132 14.71 7.81 -0.31
N GLU A 133 15.34 8.89 -0.80
CA GLU A 133 14.76 10.22 -0.70
C GLU A 133 13.43 10.29 -1.42
N ARG A 134 13.36 9.71 -2.61
CA ARG A 134 12.12 9.70 -3.37
C ARG A 134 11.02 8.97 -2.63
N GLN A 135 11.36 7.81 -2.08
CA GLN A 135 10.38 7.03 -1.31
C GLN A 135 9.89 7.79 -0.08
N PHE A 136 10.80 8.50 0.57
CA PHE A 136 10.44 9.32 1.72
C PHE A 136 9.44 10.40 1.32
N VAL A 137 9.71 11.11 0.24
CA VAL A 137 8.81 12.17 -0.22
C VAL A 137 7.46 11.59 -0.60
N GLN A 138 7.44 10.45 -1.29
CA GLN A 138 6.19 9.82 -1.68
C GLN A 138 5.35 9.44 -0.46
N LYS A 139 5.99 8.86 0.54
CA LYS A 139 5.30 8.50 1.77
C LYS A 139 4.72 9.73 2.44
N GLN A 140 5.50 10.80 2.51
CA GLN A 140 5.05 12.02 3.15
C GLN A 140 3.91 12.68 2.38
N LEU A 141 3.91 12.57 1.05
CA LEU A 141 2.80 13.08 0.27
C LEU A 141 1.51 12.34 0.61
N LEU A 142 1.58 11.03 0.72
CA LEU A 142 0.39 10.26 1.08
C LEU A 142 -0.10 10.63 2.46
N VAL A 143 0.81 10.79 3.40
CA VAL A 143 0.44 11.20 4.76
C VAL A 143 -0.21 12.59 4.72
N HIS A 144 0.40 13.51 3.99
CA HIS A 144 -0.11 14.87 3.91
C HIS A 144 -1.54 14.93 3.37
N TYR A 145 -1.82 14.12 2.36
CA TYR A 145 -3.14 14.10 1.73
C TYR A 145 -4.06 13.04 2.31
N ASN A 146 -3.58 12.36 3.36
CA ASN A 146 -4.38 11.32 4.04
C ASN A 146 -4.80 10.21 3.09
N LEU A 147 -3.87 9.76 2.28
CA LEU A 147 -4.11 8.71 1.30
C LEU A 147 -3.38 7.43 1.70
N PRO A 148 -3.92 6.27 1.32
CA PRO A 148 -3.34 4.98 1.71
C PRO A 148 -2.25 4.53 0.76
N ARG A 149 -1.42 3.59 1.22
CA ARG A 149 -0.54 2.85 0.35
C ARG A 149 -1.35 1.74 -0.30
N LEU A 150 -1.04 1.47 -1.56
CA LEU A 150 -1.80 0.50 -2.33
C LEU A 150 -1.24 -0.91 -2.25
N SER A 151 0.05 -1.04 -1.97
CA SER A 151 0.70 -2.34 -1.93
C SER A 151 0.03 -3.27 -0.94
N LEU A 152 -0.09 -4.55 -1.32
CA LEU A 152 -0.66 -5.57 -0.45
C LEU A 152 0.15 -5.76 0.82
N PHE A 153 1.41 -5.36 0.78
CA PHE A 153 2.27 -5.41 1.95
C PHE A 153 1.66 -4.65 3.14
N TYR A 154 0.92 -3.59 2.86
CA TYR A 154 0.37 -2.73 3.91
C TYR A 154 -0.97 -3.20 4.44
N MET A 155 -1.53 -4.25 3.87
CA MET A 155 -2.80 -4.81 4.32
C MET A 155 -2.77 -5.23 5.78
N SER A 156 -1.72 -5.88 6.16
CA SER A 156 -1.62 -6.47 7.48
C SER A 156 -1.35 -5.45 8.58
N GLN A 157 -1.17 -4.19 8.22
CA GLN A 157 -0.85 -3.16 9.19
C GLN A 157 -2.07 -2.39 9.67
N GLN A 158 -3.22 -2.83 9.27
CA GLN A 158 -4.46 -2.18 9.67
C GLN A 158 -5.09 -2.81 10.89
#